data_45550683496e585c6a9873f72f1371b6
#
_entry.id   45550683496e585c6a9873f72f1371b6
#
_cell.length_a   1.000
_cell.length_b   1.000
_cell.length_c   1.000
_cell.angle_alpha   90.00
_cell.angle_beta   90.00
_cell.angle_gamma   90.00
#
_symmetry.space_group_name_H-M   'P 1'
#
loop_
_entity.id
_entity.type
_entity.pdbx_description
1 polymer ?
#
loop_
_entity_poly.entity_id
_entity_poly.type
_entity_poly.pdbx_seq_one_letter_code
_entity_poly.pdbx_strand_id
1 'polypeptide(L)'
;MQSESGYNPVAMEETVLDTKGLTCPMPLLKAKQALNALAPAALLRVYATDPGSVRDFAVFSRQSGHELLESNEQDGVFSYLLKKKS
;
A
#
# COMPACT_ATOMS: atom_id res chain seq x y z
N MET A 1 -18.06 -12.64 -18.69
CA MET A 1 -17.91 -12.29 -18.60
C MET A 1 -17.89 -11.74 -18.36
N GLN A 2 -17.82 -11.74 -18.22
CA GLN A 2 -17.65 -11.34 -17.87
C GLN A 2 -17.76 -10.68 -17.60
N SER A 3 -17.96 -10.71 -17.58
CA SER A 3 -17.93 -10.12 -17.26
C SER A 3 -17.97 -9.56 -16.98
N GLU A 4 -18.23 -9.73 -16.86
CA GLU A 4 -18.12 -9.33 -16.62
C GLU A 4 -18.06 -8.63 -16.37
N SER A 5 -18.20 -8.74 -16.39
CA SER A 5 -17.96 -8.08 -16.17
C SER A 5 -17.82 -7.16 -16.05
N GLY A 6 -17.77 -6.90 -16.06
CA GLY A 6 -17.45 -6.01 -16.00
C GLY A 6 -17.45 -5.32 -15.37
N TYR A 7 -17.53 -5.23 -14.91
CA TYR A 7 -17.42 -4.77 -14.21
C TYR A 7 -16.71 -4.34 -13.48
N ASN A 8 -16.58 -4.01 -13.18
CA ASN A 8 -15.92 -3.64 -12.54
C ASN A 8 -15.08 -3.63 -11.67
N PRO A 9 -15.08 -3.93 -11.30
CA PRO A 9 -14.20 -4.28 -10.19
C PRO A 9 -12.75 -3.91 -10.40
N VAL A 10 -12.40 -3.45 -11.54
CA VAL A 10 -11.05 -2.94 -11.78
C VAL A 10 -10.69 -1.86 -10.77
N ALA A 11 -11.67 -1.03 -10.40
CA ALA A 11 -11.44 0.03 -9.41
C ALA A 11 -11.16 -0.53 -8.02
N MET A 12 -11.49 -1.80 -7.79
CA MET A 12 -11.28 -2.45 -6.50
C MET A 12 -10.00 -3.27 -6.44
N GLU A 13 -9.27 -3.36 -7.55
CA GLU A 13 -8.03 -4.13 -7.57
C GLU A 13 -6.95 -3.44 -6.77
N GLU A 14 -6.20 -4.25 -6.04
CA GLU A 14 -5.05 -3.77 -5.28
C GLU A 14 -3.78 -4.35 -5.88
N THR A 15 -2.78 -3.49 -6.08
CA THR A 15 -1.44 -3.96 -6.33
C THR A 15 -0.85 -4.39 -5.00
N VAL A 16 -0.26 -5.58 -4.94
CA VAL A 16 0.28 -6.11 -3.69
C VAL A 16 1.80 -6.03 -3.72
N LEU A 17 2.35 -5.48 -2.65
CA LEU A 17 3.79 -5.35 -2.47
C LEU A 17 4.18 -6.05 -1.17
N ASP A 18 4.99 -7.10 -1.29
CA ASP A 18 5.44 -7.87 -0.13
C ASP A 18 6.83 -7.38 0.29
N THR A 19 6.90 -6.75 1.45
CA THR A 19 8.17 -6.30 2.02
C THR A 19 8.48 -7.01 3.34
N LYS A 20 7.86 -8.19 3.56
CA LYS A 20 8.15 -8.95 4.78
C LYS A 20 9.63 -9.33 4.80
N GLY A 21 10.22 -9.28 5.98
CA GLY A 21 11.63 -9.56 6.17
C GLY A 21 12.56 -8.39 5.95
N LEU A 22 12.07 -7.29 5.38
CA LEU A 22 12.88 -6.10 5.17
C LEU A 22 12.77 -5.19 6.39
N THR A 23 13.85 -4.47 6.68
CA THR A 23 13.88 -3.54 7.80
C THR A 23 13.77 -2.10 7.31
N CYS A 24 13.31 -1.22 8.23
CA CYS A 24 13.23 0.22 7.96
C CYS A 24 14.58 0.75 7.46
N PRO A 25 14.59 1.56 6.40
CA PRO A 25 13.43 2.19 5.75
C PRO A 25 12.98 1.46 4.47
N MET A 26 13.42 0.22 4.25
CA MET A 26 13.20 -0.45 2.96
C MET A 26 11.73 -0.65 2.60
N PRO A 27 10.83 -1.04 3.54
CA PRO A 27 9.42 -1.19 3.17
C PRO A 27 8.85 0.10 2.58
N LEU A 28 9.16 1.24 3.20
CA LEU A 28 8.66 2.52 2.72
C LEU A 28 9.26 2.90 1.37
N LEU A 29 10.57 2.67 1.19
CA LEU A 29 11.22 3.01 -0.07
C LEU A 29 10.62 2.22 -1.23
N LYS A 30 10.35 0.93 -1.01
CA LYS A 30 9.74 0.10 -2.05
C LYS A 30 8.30 0.53 -2.32
N ALA A 31 7.57 0.94 -1.29
CA ALA A 31 6.21 1.45 -1.47
C ALA A 31 6.21 2.75 -2.29
N LYS A 32 7.18 3.64 -2.05
CA LYS A 32 7.30 4.86 -2.84
C LYS A 32 7.52 4.55 -4.32
N GLN A 33 8.42 3.60 -4.60
CA GLN A 33 8.69 3.20 -5.98
C GLN A 33 7.45 2.62 -6.64
N ALA A 34 6.72 1.77 -5.91
CA ALA A 34 5.51 1.16 -6.45
C ALA A 34 4.44 2.21 -6.73
N LEU A 35 4.24 3.16 -5.81
CA LEU A 35 3.26 4.22 -6.00
C LEU A 35 3.59 5.09 -7.21
N ASN A 36 4.87 5.37 -7.44
CA ASN A 36 5.27 6.18 -8.58
C ASN A 36 4.91 5.51 -9.91
N ALA A 37 4.82 4.20 -9.93
CA ALA A 37 4.49 3.45 -11.14
C ALA A 37 2.98 3.27 -11.33
N LEU A 38 2.17 3.64 -10.35
CA LEU A 38 0.73 3.43 -10.41
C LEU A 38 0.00 4.67 -10.91
N ALA A 39 -1.19 4.44 -11.45
CA ALA A 39 -2.07 5.53 -11.88
C ALA A 39 -2.67 6.24 -10.68
N PRO A 40 -3.09 7.51 -10.84
CA PRO A 40 -3.78 8.22 -9.76
C PRO A 40 -4.98 7.43 -9.25
N ALA A 41 -5.21 7.47 -7.95
CA ALA A 41 -6.28 6.77 -7.24
C ALA A 41 -6.12 5.25 -7.21
N ALA A 42 -5.01 4.70 -7.72
CA ALA A 42 -4.76 3.26 -7.63
C ALA A 42 -4.47 2.86 -6.18
N LEU A 43 -4.76 1.60 -5.87
CA LEU A 43 -4.59 1.05 -4.53
C LEU A 43 -3.33 0.20 -4.46
N LEU A 44 -2.57 0.37 -3.37
CA LEU A 44 -1.38 -0.43 -3.10
C LEU A 44 -1.50 -1.05 -1.71
N ARG A 45 -1.47 -2.38 -1.67
CA ARG A 45 -1.44 -3.13 -0.41
C ARG A 45 -0.01 -3.53 -0.11
N VAL A 46 0.50 -3.11 1.05
CA VAL A 46 1.88 -3.42 1.46
C VAL A 46 1.86 -4.30 2.68
N TYR A 47 2.65 -5.37 2.66
CA TYR A 47 2.86 -6.21 3.83
C TYR A 47 4.29 -6.02 4.33
N ALA A 48 4.45 -5.87 5.65
CA ALA A 48 5.75 -5.66 6.27
C ALA A 48 5.80 -6.37 7.61
N THR A 49 7.00 -6.67 8.08
CA THR A 49 7.19 -7.26 9.42
C THR A 49 7.97 -6.35 10.34
N ASP A 50 8.51 -5.24 9.83
CA ASP A 50 9.26 -4.31 10.65
C ASP A 50 8.32 -3.38 11.43
N PRO A 51 8.39 -3.36 12.78
CA PRO A 51 7.50 -2.50 13.57
C PRO A 51 7.64 -1.01 13.28
N GLY A 52 8.81 -0.57 12.83
CA GLY A 52 9.02 0.84 12.46
C GLY A 52 8.20 1.27 11.27
N SER A 53 7.68 0.32 10.48
CA SER A 53 6.87 0.65 9.31
C SER A 53 5.57 1.36 9.69
N VAL A 54 5.03 1.10 10.89
CA VAL A 54 3.79 1.76 11.33
C VAL A 54 3.96 3.27 11.31
N ARG A 55 5.01 3.75 11.95
CA ARG A 55 5.29 5.18 12.01
C ARG A 55 5.67 5.72 10.63
N ASP A 56 6.50 4.97 9.91
CA ASP A 56 7.00 5.43 8.62
C ASP A 56 5.85 5.66 7.63
N PHE A 57 4.89 4.73 7.57
CA PHE A 57 3.78 4.87 6.65
C PHE A 57 2.82 5.97 7.08
N ALA A 58 2.60 6.15 8.39
CA ALA A 58 1.76 7.23 8.88
C ALA A 58 2.35 8.61 8.51
N VAL A 59 3.65 8.78 8.74
CA VAL A 59 4.32 10.04 8.42
C VAL A 59 4.31 10.28 6.91
N PHE A 60 4.63 9.24 6.15
CA PHE A 60 4.65 9.33 4.69
C PHE A 60 3.30 9.76 4.13
N SER A 61 2.22 9.16 4.64
CA SER A 61 0.87 9.51 4.18
C SER A 61 0.59 10.99 4.40
N ARG A 62 0.92 11.50 5.59
CA ARG A 62 0.67 12.90 5.90
C ARG A 62 1.49 13.84 5.02
N GLN A 63 2.74 13.49 4.73
CA GLN A 63 3.65 14.36 4.00
C GLN A 63 3.46 14.31 2.49
N SER A 64 3.07 13.15 1.97
CA SER A 64 2.99 12.95 0.52
C SER A 64 1.65 13.29 -0.10
N GLY A 65 0.58 13.22 0.71
CA GLY A 65 -0.77 13.36 0.19
C GLY A 65 -1.40 12.05 -0.27
N HIS A 66 -0.63 10.96 -0.31
CA HIS A 66 -1.22 9.64 -0.55
C HIS A 66 -2.02 9.23 0.69
N GLU A 67 -3.19 8.63 0.49
CA GLU A 67 -4.05 8.26 1.61
C GLU A 67 -3.67 6.90 2.16
N LEU A 68 -3.57 6.81 3.48
CA LEU A 68 -3.41 5.54 4.19
C LEU A 68 -4.79 5.11 4.65
N LEU A 69 -5.42 4.20 3.88
CA LEU A 69 -6.80 3.80 4.13
C LEU A 69 -6.91 2.75 5.22
N GLU A 70 -5.92 1.87 5.35
CA GLU A 70 -5.89 0.82 6.36
C GLU A 70 -4.48 0.67 6.90
N SER A 71 -4.39 0.40 8.20
CA SER A 71 -3.14 0.12 8.86
C SER A 71 -3.46 -0.89 9.96
N ASN A 72 -3.10 -2.15 9.74
CA ASN A 72 -3.45 -3.24 10.64
C ASN A 72 -2.23 -4.10 10.92
N GLU A 73 -2.32 -4.88 11.98
CA GLU A 73 -1.30 -5.85 12.32
C GLU A 73 -1.97 -7.14 12.76
N GLN A 74 -1.44 -8.27 12.29
CA GLN A 74 -1.92 -9.58 12.70
C GLN A 74 -0.73 -10.53 12.74
N ASP A 75 -0.45 -11.07 13.93
CA ASP A 75 0.62 -12.06 14.13
C ASP A 75 1.97 -11.58 13.63
N GLY A 76 2.27 -10.30 13.88
CA GLY A 76 3.57 -9.73 13.51
C GLY A 76 3.67 -9.27 12.06
N VAL A 77 2.61 -9.41 11.29
CA VAL A 77 2.57 -8.91 9.90
C VAL A 77 1.73 -7.64 9.86
N PHE A 78 2.35 -6.57 9.42
CA PHE A 78 1.68 -5.28 9.26
C PHE A 78 1.15 -5.16 7.83
N SER A 79 -0.08 -4.68 7.71
CA SER A 79 -0.75 -4.54 6.41
C SER A 79 -1.22 -3.10 6.25
N TYR A 80 -0.85 -2.49 5.14
CA TYR A 80 -1.19 -1.11 4.83
C TYR A 80 -1.89 -1.05 3.49
N LEU A 81 -2.97 -0.28 3.43
CA LEU A 81 -3.62 0.00 2.14
C LEU A 81 -3.47 1.48 1.86
N LEU A 82 -2.77 1.78 0.77
CA LEU A 82 -2.51 3.14 0.33
C LEU A 82 -3.28 3.43 -0.95
N LYS A 83 -3.83 4.63 -1.05
CA LYS A 83 -4.45 5.10 -2.29
C LYS A 83 -3.60 6.24 -2.83
N LYS A 84 -3.15 6.09 -4.08
CA LYS A 84 -2.32 7.12 -4.70
C LYS A 84 -3.13 8.39 -4.89
N LYS A 85 -2.53 9.52 -4.55
CA LYS A 85 -3.18 10.83 -4.72
C LYS A 85 -3.50 11.09 -6.19
N SER A 86 -4.57 11.78 -6.41
CA SER A 86 -5.03 12.12 -7.76
C SER A 86 -4.21 13.26 -8.36
#